data_75621699ac0b1a70f20a05d0f03a0d49
#
_entry.id   75621699ac0b1a70f20a05d0f03a0d49
#
_cell.length_a   1.000
_cell.length_b   1.000
_cell.length_c   1.000
_cell.angle_alpha   90.00
_cell.angle_beta   90.00
_cell.angle_gamma   90.00
#
_symmetry.space_group_name_H-M   'P 1'
#
loop_
_entity.id
_entity.type
_entity.pdbx_description
1 polymer ?
#
loop_
_entity_poly.entity_id
_entity_poly.type
_entity_poly.pdbx_seq_one_letter_code
_entity_poly.pdbx_strand_id
1 'polypeptide(L)'
;MTEGKRMVDTYKVTHAIHVGDREILFAVDDGKTDCPYMVCDCNWDNPLGIDQFFDPAGSDDYLEMMTEFTNRVQAQLEAVKAERDKITVPLSPFTQEHCTPNNYGESIENKVVVIRTERLRHEYRTVNNQLVLAVGGFGTYANARGRAVYTVNLYSGKEARWNREDILGVLKPEYMPGWAKEQLKQILAGQQAKHKEQVQER
;
A
#
# COMPACT_ATOMS: atom_id res chain seq x y z
N MET A 1 -27.96 8.54 1.87
CA MET A 1 -27.30 7.22 1.87
C MET A 1 -27.04 6.91 3.34
N THR A 2 -27.71 5.92 3.89
CA THR A 2 -27.43 5.42 5.24
C THR A 2 -26.05 4.80 5.20
N GLU A 3 -25.06 5.44 5.83
CA GLU A 3 -23.79 4.78 6.13
C GLU A 3 -24.09 3.51 6.90
N GLY A 4 -23.89 2.37 6.27
CA GLY A 4 -24.00 1.08 6.93
C GLY A 4 -23.00 1.06 8.07
N LYS A 5 -23.48 0.95 9.30
CA LYS A 5 -22.61 0.87 10.48
C LYS A 5 -21.73 -0.35 10.31
N ARG A 6 -20.41 -0.14 10.29
CA ARG A 6 -19.43 -1.23 10.22
C ARG A 6 -19.54 -2.10 11.45
N MET A 7 -19.60 -3.41 11.24
CA MET A 7 -19.78 -4.41 12.29
C MET A 7 -18.61 -5.38 12.30
N VAL A 8 -18.24 -5.84 13.49
CA VAL A 8 -17.35 -6.99 13.72
C VAL A 8 -18.17 -7.98 14.53
N ASP A 9 -18.65 -9.04 13.88
CA ASP A 9 -19.65 -9.94 14.45
C ASP A 9 -20.89 -9.14 14.91
N THR A 10 -21.25 -9.21 16.18
CA THR A 10 -22.38 -8.46 16.77
C THR A 10 -22.01 -7.05 17.25
N TYR A 11 -20.69 -6.73 17.29
CA TYR A 11 -20.19 -5.46 17.79
C TYR A 11 -20.23 -4.37 16.72
N LYS A 12 -20.71 -3.20 17.08
CA LYS A 12 -20.69 -2.00 16.24
C LYS A 12 -19.36 -1.26 16.41
N VAL A 13 -18.63 -1.06 15.32
CA VAL A 13 -17.42 -0.24 15.32
C VAL A 13 -17.76 1.21 15.64
N THR A 14 -17.16 1.74 16.71
CA THR A 14 -17.32 3.13 17.17
C THR A 14 -16.09 3.98 16.89
N HIS A 15 -14.90 3.38 16.95
CA HIS A 15 -13.65 4.03 16.60
C HIS A 15 -12.83 3.12 15.68
N ALA A 16 -12.19 3.72 14.71
CA ALA A 16 -11.28 3.05 13.79
C ALA A 16 -10.10 3.96 13.49
N ILE A 17 -8.89 3.50 13.77
CA ILE A 17 -7.67 4.25 13.48
C ILE A 17 -6.78 3.41 12.58
N HIS A 18 -6.46 3.96 11.42
CA HIS A 18 -5.60 3.34 10.43
C HIS A 18 -4.17 3.87 10.58
N VAL A 19 -3.21 2.95 10.78
CA VAL A 19 -1.79 3.26 10.83
C VAL A 19 -1.00 2.19 10.09
N GLY A 20 -0.31 2.58 9.02
CA GLY A 20 0.48 1.64 8.22
C GLY A 20 -0.38 0.62 7.48
N ASP A 21 -0.10 -0.64 7.66
CA ASP A 21 -0.82 -1.78 7.06
C ASP A 21 -1.97 -2.31 7.92
N ARG A 22 -2.19 -1.72 9.11
CA ARG A 22 -3.22 -2.13 10.07
C ARG A 22 -4.23 -1.04 10.35
N GLU A 23 -5.41 -1.47 10.69
CA GLU A 23 -6.46 -0.64 11.26
C GLU A 23 -6.84 -1.24 12.61
N ILE A 24 -6.80 -0.43 13.66
CA ILE A 24 -7.20 -0.81 15.00
C ILE A 24 -8.63 -0.33 15.23
N LEU A 25 -9.49 -1.24 15.67
CA LEU A 25 -10.91 -1.01 15.86
C LEU A 25 -11.27 -1.09 17.33
N PHE A 26 -12.12 -0.16 17.78
CA PHE A 26 -12.86 -0.25 19.03
C PHE A 26 -14.33 -0.43 18.69
N ALA A 27 -14.95 -1.48 19.21
CA ALA A 27 -16.32 -1.83 18.89
C ALA A 27 -17.15 -2.12 20.15
N VAL A 28 -18.45 -1.86 20.10
CA VAL A 28 -19.37 -1.96 21.24
C VAL A 28 -20.59 -2.80 20.85
N ASP A 29 -21.00 -3.69 21.75
CA ASP A 29 -22.25 -4.42 21.69
C ASP A 29 -23.07 -4.14 22.96
N ASP A 30 -23.98 -3.18 22.88
CA ASP A 30 -24.81 -2.76 24.00
C ASP A 30 -25.80 -3.87 24.49
N GLY A 31 -25.95 -4.96 23.74
CA GLY A 31 -26.78 -6.10 24.11
C GLY A 31 -26.06 -7.14 24.99
N LYS A 32 -24.74 -7.05 25.12
CA LYS A 32 -23.90 -7.95 25.92
C LYS A 32 -23.67 -7.38 27.33
N THR A 33 -23.77 -8.22 28.33
CA THR A 33 -23.49 -7.85 29.72
C THR A 33 -22.07 -8.22 30.15
N ASP A 34 -21.55 -9.32 29.63
CA ASP A 34 -20.29 -9.88 30.12
C ASP A 34 -19.05 -9.29 29.39
N CYS A 35 -19.23 -8.84 28.15
CA CYS A 35 -18.15 -8.35 27.32
C CYS A 35 -18.68 -7.37 26.27
N PRO A 36 -19.19 -6.18 26.67
CA PRO A 36 -19.77 -5.23 25.75
C PRO A 36 -18.75 -4.46 24.91
N TYR A 37 -17.48 -4.43 25.31
CA TYR A 37 -16.43 -3.70 24.63
C TYR A 37 -15.42 -4.65 24.01
N MET A 38 -15.00 -4.34 22.78
CA MET A 38 -14.02 -5.13 22.05
C MET A 38 -13.02 -4.24 21.31
N VAL A 39 -11.77 -4.64 21.33
CA VAL A 39 -10.71 -4.11 20.46
C VAL A 39 -10.22 -5.24 19.58
N CYS A 40 -10.04 -4.97 18.29
CA CYS A 40 -9.41 -5.91 17.37
C CYS A 40 -8.64 -5.17 16.28
N ASP A 41 -7.74 -5.89 15.64
CA ASP A 41 -7.03 -5.42 14.47
C ASP A 41 -7.78 -5.84 13.21
N CYS A 42 -7.68 -5.03 12.14
CA CYS A 42 -8.25 -5.34 10.83
C CYS A 42 -7.20 -5.16 9.74
N ASN A 43 -7.12 -6.13 8.85
CA ASN A 43 -6.43 -6.01 7.58
C ASN A 43 -7.46 -6.12 6.44
N TRP A 44 -7.64 -5.03 5.71
CA TRP A 44 -8.53 -4.95 4.54
C TRP A 44 -7.74 -4.89 3.22
N ASP A 45 -6.43 -4.65 3.28
CA ASP A 45 -5.54 -4.59 2.12
C ASP A 45 -5.06 -6.00 1.73
N ASN A 46 -6.00 -6.82 1.34
CA ASN A 46 -5.76 -8.19 0.91
C ASN A 46 -6.35 -8.43 -0.49
N PRO A 47 -5.92 -9.49 -1.20
CA PRO A 47 -6.36 -9.76 -2.59
C PRO A 47 -7.87 -9.91 -2.77
N LEU A 48 -8.59 -10.23 -1.71
CA LEU A 48 -10.05 -10.42 -1.74
C LEU A 48 -10.83 -9.13 -1.46
N GLY A 49 -10.16 -8.09 -0.92
CA GLY A 49 -10.81 -6.84 -0.51
C GLY A 49 -11.85 -7.04 0.59
N ILE A 50 -11.67 -8.06 1.43
CA ILE A 50 -12.56 -8.42 2.54
C ILE A 50 -11.87 -8.07 3.84
N ASP A 51 -12.61 -7.42 4.76
CA ASP A 51 -12.13 -7.13 6.10
C ASP A 51 -11.75 -8.43 6.82
N GLN A 52 -10.50 -8.55 7.21
CA GLN A 52 -9.99 -9.66 8.03
C GLN A 52 -9.71 -9.14 9.43
N PHE A 53 -10.53 -9.58 10.40
CA PHE A 53 -10.38 -9.21 11.79
C PHE A 53 -9.54 -10.25 12.52
N PHE A 54 -8.65 -9.80 13.38
CA PHE A 54 -7.76 -10.67 14.15
C PHE A 54 -7.40 -10.05 15.49
N ASP A 55 -6.86 -10.89 16.39
CA ASP A 55 -6.41 -10.50 17.72
C ASP A 55 -7.48 -9.77 18.55
N PRO A 56 -8.71 -10.33 18.70
CA PRO A 56 -9.76 -9.70 19.48
C PRO A 56 -9.45 -9.76 20.97
N ALA A 57 -9.62 -8.64 21.66
CA ALA A 57 -9.65 -8.54 23.12
C ALA A 57 -10.96 -7.93 23.55
N GLY A 58 -11.54 -8.38 24.65
CA GLY A 58 -12.82 -7.89 25.14
C GLY A 58 -12.90 -7.85 26.66
N SER A 59 -13.67 -6.91 27.20
CA SER A 59 -13.92 -6.71 28.62
C SER A 59 -15.28 -6.04 28.85
N ASP A 60 -15.74 -6.05 30.09
CA ASP A 60 -16.85 -5.24 30.58
C ASP A 60 -16.41 -3.85 31.08
N ASP A 61 -15.09 -3.62 31.21
CA ASP A 61 -14.53 -2.33 31.59
C ASP A 61 -14.18 -1.49 30.35
N TYR A 62 -14.92 -0.39 30.16
CA TYR A 62 -14.69 0.56 29.08
C TYR A 62 -13.29 1.18 29.11
N LEU A 63 -12.78 1.55 30.30
CA LEU A 63 -11.49 2.22 30.45
C LEU A 63 -10.34 1.26 30.17
N GLU A 64 -10.47 0.00 30.57
CA GLU A 64 -9.51 -1.05 30.23
C GLU A 64 -9.43 -1.20 28.70
N MET A 65 -10.55 -1.37 28.02
CA MET A 65 -10.57 -1.57 26.59
C MET A 65 -10.15 -0.33 25.79
N MET A 66 -10.46 0.87 26.29
CA MET A 66 -9.95 2.11 25.67
C MET A 66 -8.44 2.25 25.85
N THR A 67 -7.90 1.79 26.96
CA THR A 67 -6.44 1.72 27.19
C THR A 67 -5.79 0.72 26.25
N GLU A 68 -6.36 -0.46 26.06
CA GLU A 68 -5.89 -1.46 25.09
C GLU A 68 -5.91 -0.90 23.67
N PHE A 69 -7.00 -0.23 23.26
CA PHE A 69 -7.12 0.42 21.95
C PHE A 69 -6.00 1.43 21.71
N THR A 70 -5.78 2.33 22.67
CA THR A 70 -4.73 3.37 22.53
C THR A 70 -3.33 2.78 22.55
N ASN A 71 -3.08 1.74 23.34
CA ASN A 71 -1.80 1.04 23.38
C ASN A 71 -1.48 0.37 22.04
N ARG A 72 -2.46 -0.28 21.39
CA ARG A 72 -2.28 -0.89 20.06
C ARG A 72 -2.01 0.17 19.00
N VAL A 73 -2.73 1.28 19.02
CA VAL A 73 -2.48 2.41 18.10
C VAL A 73 -1.07 2.94 18.28
N GLN A 74 -0.62 3.13 19.54
CA GLN A 74 0.73 3.61 19.83
C GLN A 74 1.79 2.60 19.37
N ALA A 75 1.63 1.32 19.65
CA ALA A 75 2.55 0.29 19.22
C ALA A 75 2.69 0.22 17.69
N GLN A 76 1.57 0.29 16.97
CA GLN A 76 1.60 0.31 15.50
C GLN A 76 2.26 1.58 14.95
N LEU A 77 2.02 2.74 15.58
CA LEU A 77 2.69 3.99 15.21
C LEU A 77 4.21 3.90 15.38
N GLU A 78 4.68 3.33 16.48
CA GLU A 78 6.12 3.11 16.71
C GLU A 78 6.72 2.11 15.70
N ALA A 79 6.00 1.06 15.35
CA ALA A 79 6.43 0.13 14.31
C ALA A 79 6.62 0.82 12.95
N VAL A 80 5.65 1.64 12.53
CA VAL A 80 5.73 2.39 11.26
C VAL A 80 6.87 3.42 11.29
N LYS A 81 7.10 4.12 12.41
CA LYS A 81 8.24 5.00 12.59
C LYS A 81 9.57 4.26 12.46
N ALA A 82 9.70 3.12 13.15
CA ALA A 82 10.91 2.29 13.10
C ALA A 82 11.19 1.75 11.67
N GLU A 83 10.17 1.45 10.89
CA GLU A 83 10.34 1.11 9.47
C GLU A 83 10.82 2.32 8.65
N ARG A 84 10.22 3.48 8.88
CA ARG A 84 10.61 4.72 8.21
C ARG A 84 12.05 5.12 8.50
N ASP A 85 12.52 4.93 9.73
CA ASP A 85 13.89 5.27 10.14
C ASP A 85 14.95 4.37 9.48
N LYS A 86 14.57 3.21 8.96
CA LYS A 86 15.45 2.33 8.17
C LYS A 86 15.62 2.79 6.73
N ILE A 87 14.83 3.76 6.26
CA ILE A 87 14.91 4.25 4.89
C ILE A 87 16.12 5.17 4.74
N THR A 88 17.07 4.75 3.92
CA THR A 88 18.36 5.44 3.71
C THR A 88 18.35 6.42 2.52
N VAL A 89 17.20 6.53 1.83
CA VAL A 89 17.03 7.40 0.66
C VAL A 89 16.23 8.66 1.02
N PRO A 90 16.35 9.77 0.27
CA PRO A 90 15.54 10.95 0.49
C PRO A 90 14.05 10.62 0.50
N LEU A 91 13.28 11.22 1.40
CA LEU A 91 11.85 10.94 1.56
C LEU A 91 10.94 11.86 0.74
N SER A 92 11.46 13.00 0.25
CA SER A 92 10.66 14.00 -0.47
C SER A 92 10.02 13.40 -1.73
N PRO A 93 8.69 13.47 -1.88
CA PRO A 93 8.00 12.85 -3.00
C PRO A 93 8.30 13.55 -4.32
N PHE A 94 8.22 12.81 -5.40
CA PHE A 94 8.23 13.37 -6.76
C PHE A 94 6.90 14.06 -7.07
N THR A 95 7.01 15.13 -7.85
CA THR A 95 5.90 15.94 -8.34
C THR A 95 5.78 15.84 -9.85
N GLN A 96 4.78 16.51 -10.45
CA GLN A 96 4.57 16.57 -11.88
C GLN A 96 5.80 17.05 -12.66
N GLU A 97 6.60 17.93 -12.09
CA GLU A 97 7.80 18.51 -12.72
C GLU A 97 8.87 17.46 -13.03
N HIS A 98 8.96 16.42 -12.19
CA HIS A 98 9.91 15.33 -12.33
C HIS A 98 9.48 14.29 -13.38
N CYS A 99 8.26 14.41 -13.92
CA CYS A 99 7.66 13.40 -14.79
C CYS A 99 7.37 13.95 -16.18
N THR A 100 7.47 13.08 -17.19
CA THR A 100 6.68 13.24 -18.41
C THR A 100 5.24 12.86 -18.08
N PRO A 101 4.25 13.74 -18.37
CA PRO A 101 2.86 13.48 -18.02
C PRO A 101 2.38 12.12 -18.55
N ASN A 102 1.48 11.48 -17.78
CA ASN A 102 0.89 10.22 -18.19
C ASN A 102 0.04 10.40 -19.47
N ASN A 103 0.62 9.99 -20.59
CA ASN A 103 -0.02 10.03 -21.91
C ASN A 103 -0.53 8.62 -22.27
N TYR A 104 -1.84 8.47 -22.43
CA TYR A 104 -2.45 7.18 -22.79
C TYR A 104 -2.13 6.73 -24.22
N GLY A 105 -1.70 7.64 -25.10
CA GLY A 105 -1.23 7.32 -26.44
C GLY A 105 0.14 6.62 -26.48
N GLU A 106 0.83 6.51 -25.35
CA GLU A 106 2.16 5.91 -25.24
C GLU A 106 2.19 4.72 -24.30
N SER A 107 3.04 3.73 -24.63
CA SER A 107 3.32 2.60 -23.73
C SER A 107 4.22 3.06 -22.57
N ILE A 108 3.89 2.57 -21.37
CA ILE A 108 4.74 2.71 -20.17
C ILE A 108 5.40 1.39 -19.77
N GLU A 109 5.21 0.32 -20.53
CA GLU A 109 5.84 -0.97 -20.25
C GLU A 109 7.36 -0.85 -20.22
N ASN A 110 7.98 -1.47 -19.23
CA ASN A 110 9.41 -1.40 -18.92
C ASN A 110 9.95 0.01 -18.62
N LYS A 111 9.05 0.96 -18.29
CA LYS A 111 9.44 2.31 -17.85
C LYS A 111 9.31 2.45 -16.35
N VAL A 112 10.17 3.27 -15.76
CA VAL A 112 10.03 3.70 -14.37
C VAL A 112 8.96 4.77 -14.32
N VAL A 113 7.94 4.52 -13.53
CA VAL A 113 6.79 5.41 -13.37
C VAL A 113 6.66 5.85 -11.91
N VAL A 114 6.01 6.98 -11.71
CA VAL A 114 5.78 7.59 -10.41
C VAL A 114 4.31 7.44 -10.05
N ILE A 115 4.03 6.86 -8.89
CA ILE A 115 2.66 6.76 -8.36
C ILE A 115 2.23 8.11 -7.79
N ARG A 116 0.97 8.49 -8.01
CA ARG A 116 0.40 9.72 -7.44
C ARG A 116 0.41 9.65 -5.92
N THR A 117 0.85 10.71 -5.25
CA THR A 117 0.89 10.79 -3.78
C THR A 117 -0.49 10.59 -3.15
N GLU A 118 -1.55 11.04 -3.82
CA GLU A 118 -2.93 10.92 -3.35
C GLU A 118 -3.43 9.47 -3.30
N ARG A 119 -2.75 8.56 -4.02
CA ARG A 119 -3.04 7.12 -4.04
C ARG A 119 -2.27 6.34 -2.98
N LEU A 120 -1.28 6.97 -2.39
CA LEU A 120 -0.52 6.43 -1.27
C LEU A 120 -1.13 6.89 0.05
N ARG A 121 -1.09 6.03 1.06
CA ARG A 121 -1.44 6.42 2.44
C ARG A 121 -0.50 7.52 2.91
N HIS A 122 -0.96 8.35 3.83
CA HIS A 122 -0.24 9.55 4.25
C HIS A 122 1.19 9.26 4.72
N GLU A 123 1.40 8.19 5.47
CA GLU A 123 2.68 7.74 6.00
C GLU A 123 3.65 7.21 4.93
N TYR A 124 3.12 6.80 3.76
CA TYR A 124 3.88 6.23 2.64
C TYR A 124 4.05 7.19 1.45
N ARG A 125 3.74 8.48 1.62
CA ARG A 125 3.89 9.52 0.58
C ARG A 125 5.35 9.95 0.42
N THR A 126 6.19 9.02 0.05
CA THR A 126 7.65 9.18 -0.04
C THR A 126 8.18 8.59 -1.33
N VAL A 127 9.34 9.04 -1.79
CA VAL A 127 9.93 8.65 -3.08
C VAL A 127 10.15 7.14 -3.20
N ASN A 128 10.55 6.47 -2.13
CA ASN A 128 10.77 5.02 -2.11
C ASN A 128 9.47 4.22 -2.33
N ASN A 129 8.31 4.79 -2.00
CA ASN A 129 7.00 4.19 -2.26
C ASN A 129 6.41 4.59 -3.62
N GLN A 130 6.84 5.74 -4.18
CA GLN A 130 6.34 6.22 -5.46
C GLN A 130 7.00 5.57 -6.68
N LEU A 131 8.30 5.20 -6.58
CA LEU A 131 9.06 4.73 -7.74
C LEU A 131 8.83 3.25 -7.99
N VAL A 132 8.23 2.94 -9.12
CA VAL A 132 7.95 1.57 -9.53
C VAL A 132 8.33 1.35 -11.00
N LEU A 133 8.77 0.13 -11.32
CA LEU A 133 8.94 -0.33 -12.70
C LEU A 133 7.62 -0.93 -13.18
N ALA A 134 7.05 -0.43 -14.27
CA ALA A 134 5.89 -1.03 -14.91
C ALA A 134 6.34 -2.27 -15.71
N VAL A 135 5.92 -3.47 -15.28
CA VAL A 135 6.40 -4.74 -15.83
C VAL A 135 5.39 -5.45 -16.71
N GLY A 136 4.13 -4.97 -16.77
CA GLY A 136 3.08 -5.56 -17.61
C GLY A 136 1.68 -5.13 -17.22
N GLY A 137 0.70 -5.81 -17.79
CA GLY A 137 -0.72 -5.50 -17.62
C GLY A 137 -1.29 -4.70 -18.79
N PHE A 138 -2.60 -4.86 -19.04
CA PHE A 138 -3.24 -4.19 -20.17
C PHE A 138 -3.17 -2.66 -20.13
N GLY A 139 -3.06 -2.08 -18.93
CA GLY A 139 -2.90 -0.62 -18.77
C GLY A 139 -1.53 -0.07 -19.18
N THR A 140 -0.51 -0.91 -19.44
CA THR A 140 0.81 -0.45 -19.86
C THR A 140 0.89 -0.08 -21.33
N TYR A 141 0.03 -0.64 -22.19
CA TYR A 141 0.08 -0.42 -23.63
C TYR A 141 -0.49 0.94 -24.06
N ALA A 142 -0.05 1.41 -25.22
CA ALA A 142 -0.62 2.57 -25.85
C ALA A 142 -2.08 2.32 -26.25
N ASN A 143 -2.95 3.29 -26.00
CA ASN A 143 -4.38 3.26 -26.33
C ASN A 143 -5.14 2.03 -25.76
N ALA A 144 -4.61 1.43 -24.71
CA ALA A 144 -5.23 0.27 -24.08
C ALA A 144 -6.57 0.62 -23.42
N ARG A 145 -7.54 -0.29 -23.54
CA ARG A 145 -8.82 -0.20 -22.82
C ARG A 145 -8.73 -0.69 -21.37
N GLY A 146 -7.76 -1.54 -21.08
CA GLY A 146 -7.52 -2.05 -19.74
C GLY A 146 -6.77 -1.04 -18.88
N ARG A 147 -7.03 -1.07 -17.56
CA ARG A 147 -6.42 -0.13 -16.59
C ARG A 147 -5.28 -0.72 -15.80
N ALA A 148 -5.25 -2.05 -15.64
CA ALA A 148 -4.31 -2.72 -14.75
C ALA A 148 -2.86 -2.57 -15.24
N VAL A 149 -1.99 -2.10 -14.34
CA VAL A 149 -0.54 -2.00 -14.50
C VAL A 149 0.10 -2.80 -13.37
N TYR A 150 0.82 -3.86 -13.72
CA TYR A 150 1.64 -4.61 -12.77
C TYR A 150 2.99 -3.94 -12.64
N THR A 151 3.46 -3.81 -11.42
CA THR A 151 4.66 -3.05 -11.10
C THR A 151 5.53 -3.76 -10.09
N VAL A 152 6.83 -3.42 -10.11
CA VAL A 152 7.80 -3.78 -9.07
C VAL A 152 8.30 -2.49 -8.44
N ASN A 153 8.16 -2.35 -7.13
CA ASN A 153 8.68 -1.20 -6.40
C ASN A 153 10.22 -1.22 -6.43
N LEU A 154 10.84 -0.10 -6.83
CA LEU A 154 12.30 -0.05 -6.99
C LEU A 154 13.07 -0.13 -5.67
N TYR A 155 12.49 0.32 -4.56
CA TYR A 155 13.16 0.29 -3.27
C TYR A 155 13.02 -1.06 -2.56
N SER A 156 11.80 -1.60 -2.52
CA SER A 156 11.49 -2.81 -1.75
C SER A 156 11.49 -4.09 -2.58
N GLY A 157 11.46 -4.00 -3.92
CA GLY A 157 11.28 -5.15 -4.81
C GLY A 157 9.88 -5.77 -4.77
N LYS A 158 8.96 -5.21 -3.97
CA LYS A 158 7.59 -5.74 -3.86
C LYS A 158 6.81 -5.52 -5.14
N GLU A 159 6.08 -6.55 -5.54
CA GLU A 159 5.14 -6.49 -6.67
C GLU A 159 3.82 -5.86 -6.21
N ALA A 160 3.21 -5.05 -7.09
CA ALA A 160 1.93 -4.42 -6.84
C ALA A 160 1.14 -4.27 -8.13
N ARG A 161 -0.19 -4.08 -8.00
CA ARG A 161 -1.08 -3.74 -9.09
C ARG A 161 -1.66 -2.35 -8.85
N TRP A 162 -1.49 -1.48 -9.84
CA TRP A 162 -2.07 -0.14 -9.88
C TRP A 162 -3.01 -0.01 -11.07
N ASN A 163 -3.86 1.02 -11.06
CA ASN A 163 -4.54 1.42 -12.28
C ASN A 163 -3.70 2.47 -13.02
N ARG A 164 -3.85 2.56 -14.33
CA ARG A 164 -3.13 3.54 -15.16
C ARG A 164 -3.35 4.99 -14.68
N GLU A 165 -4.52 5.32 -14.18
CA GLU A 165 -4.88 6.62 -13.61
C GLU A 165 -4.16 6.96 -12.29
N ASP A 166 -3.66 5.93 -11.57
CA ASP A 166 -2.89 6.12 -10.33
C ASP A 166 -1.45 6.55 -10.59
N ILE A 167 -1.02 6.49 -11.87
CA ILE A 167 0.32 6.88 -12.29
C ILE A 167 0.34 8.36 -12.61
N LEU A 168 1.26 9.09 -11.97
CA LEU A 168 1.52 10.51 -12.20
C LEU A 168 2.14 10.74 -13.58
N GLY A 169 3.12 9.91 -13.93
CA GLY A 169 3.83 9.97 -15.21
C GLY A 169 5.05 9.04 -15.24
N VAL A 170 5.77 9.08 -16.35
CA VAL A 170 7.05 8.41 -16.51
C VAL A 170 8.14 9.31 -15.93
N LEU A 171 8.99 8.78 -15.04
CA LEU A 171 10.09 9.55 -14.46
C LEU A 171 11.07 9.99 -15.53
N LYS A 172 11.39 11.28 -15.57
CA LYS A 172 12.41 11.80 -16.48
C LYS A 172 13.80 11.32 -16.08
N PRO A 173 14.68 10.94 -17.04
CA PRO A 173 15.99 10.35 -16.76
C PRO A 173 16.89 11.20 -15.85
N GLU A 174 16.82 12.54 -15.96
CA GLU A 174 17.61 13.48 -15.19
C GLU A 174 17.28 13.46 -13.68
N TYR A 175 16.07 13.06 -13.32
CA TYR A 175 15.63 12.95 -11.92
C TYR A 175 15.75 11.55 -11.33
N MET A 176 16.24 10.58 -12.12
CA MET A 176 16.42 9.21 -11.64
C MET A 176 17.49 9.13 -10.55
N PRO A 177 17.16 8.79 -9.30
CA PRO A 177 18.12 8.70 -8.21
C PRO A 177 19.15 7.59 -8.46
N GLY A 178 20.38 7.75 -7.93
CA GLY A 178 21.44 6.75 -8.07
C GLY A 178 21.03 5.37 -7.57
N TRP A 179 20.42 5.30 -6.37
CA TRP A 179 19.93 4.05 -5.81
C TRP A 179 18.86 3.37 -6.69
N ALA A 180 17.98 4.14 -7.30
CA ALA A 180 16.93 3.60 -8.19
C ALA A 180 17.52 3.07 -9.50
N LYS A 181 18.59 3.68 -10.03
CA LYS A 181 19.31 3.17 -11.22
C LYS A 181 19.93 1.80 -10.94
N GLU A 182 20.51 1.62 -9.77
CA GLU A 182 21.15 0.35 -9.38
C GLU A 182 20.09 -0.75 -9.19
N GLN A 183 19.01 -0.45 -8.47
CA GLN A 183 17.91 -1.39 -8.27
C GLN A 183 17.22 -1.78 -9.59
N LEU A 184 17.00 -0.82 -10.48
CA LEU A 184 16.46 -1.09 -11.81
C LEU A 184 17.31 -2.10 -12.59
N LYS A 185 18.64 -1.94 -12.58
CA LYS A 185 19.56 -2.90 -13.22
C LYS A 185 19.43 -4.31 -12.64
N GLN A 186 19.33 -4.42 -11.31
CA GLN A 186 19.18 -5.71 -10.63
C GLN A 186 17.84 -6.38 -10.97
N ILE A 187 16.73 -5.62 -10.95
CA ILE A 187 15.40 -6.14 -11.30
C ILE A 187 15.38 -6.65 -12.75
N LEU A 188 15.90 -5.86 -13.70
CA LEU A 188 15.95 -6.24 -15.11
C LEU A 188 16.84 -7.47 -15.35
N ALA A 189 17.98 -7.57 -14.67
CA ALA A 189 18.85 -8.74 -14.75
C ALA A 189 18.16 -10.01 -14.22
N GLY A 190 17.44 -9.89 -13.10
CA GLY A 190 16.67 -10.98 -12.52
C GLY A 190 15.51 -11.46 -13.43
N GLN A 191 14.83 -10.54 -14.12
CA GLN A 191 13.78 -10.88 -15.08
C GLN A 191 14.33 -11.62 -16.30
N GLN A 192 15.49 -11.19 -16.82
CA GLN A 192 16.16 -11.85 -17.94
C GLN A 192 16.62 -13.27 -17.58
N ALA A 193 17.12 -13.49 -16.36
CA ALA A 193 17.50 -14.81 -15.88
C ALA A 193 16.31 -15.77 -15.82
N LYS A 194 15.21 -15.35 -15.20
CA LYS A 194 13.96 -16.14 -15.13
C LYS A 194 13.41 -16.48 -16.52
N HIS A 195 13.46 -15.55 -17.45
CA HIS A 195 12.98 -15.79 -18.82
C HIS A 195 13.85 -16.83 -19.56
N LYS A 196 15.17 -16.83 -19.36
CA LYS A 196 16.07 -17.82 -19.95
C LYS A 196 15.83 -19.22 -19.39
N GLU A 197 15.59 -19.36 -18.09
CA GLU A 197 15.26 -20.65 -17.46
C GLU A 197 13.96 -21.22 -18.00
N GLN A 198 12.90 -20.42 -18.14
CA GLN A 198 11.62 -20.86 -18.69
C GLN A 198 11.68 -21.26 -20.17
N VAL A 199 12.63 -20.71 -20.95
CA VAL A 199 12.82 -21.08 -22.36
C VAL A 199 13.63 -22.37 -22.49
N GLN A 200 14.50 -22.69 -21.52
CA GLN A 200 15.29 -23.94 -21.52
C GLN A 200 14.50 -25.17 -21.03
N GLU A 201 13.41 -24.96 -20.27
CA GLU A 201 12.52 -26.05 -19.80
C GLU A 201 11.40 -26.43 -20.79
N ARG A 202 11.34 -25.82 -21.97
CA ARG A 202 10.39 -26.12 -23.07
C ARG A 202 11.08 -26.78 -24.23
#